data_ec359a86a8c4e2a3af335b888cded4d4
#
_entry.id   ec359a86a8c4e2a3af335b888cded4d4
#
_cell.length_a   1.000
_cell.length_b   1.000
_cell.length_c   1.000
_cell.angle_alpha   90.00
_cell.angle_beta   90.00
_cell.angle_gamma   90.00
#
_symmetry.space_group_name_H-M   'P 1'
#
loop_
_entity.id
_entity.type
_entity.pdbx_description
1 polymer ?
#
loop_
_entity_poly.entity_id
_entity_poly.type
_entity_poly.pdbx_seq_one_letter_code
_entity_poly.pdbx_strand_id
1 'polypeptide(L)'
;MTIEDRSPEALRGLKLEMYWDGAATPAVSVPLGDFFLHGAGEMVAMETALFASPEGRSFVSYVPMPFRNGGRIVVRNESLKPVNLIFYDVNYRSVREQARDALYFHAWWSRDRATTLGRDFRILPRIQGRGRFLGANVTVLTNPAYEKTWWGEGEVKIALDGDRSDAPTLVGTGTEDYIGTAWGQGAYINRFQGAPIATWDGEGRWTFYRLHVPDPVWFHRDVEVSLQMIGGARKAIVQGLQAKGVPLIPVTIDPGSRNNFQQLMVSGKKLTDPSLPDGHTNYYRSDDVAAVAYFYLDRPAGVLPPIAPAAERMAAIRKPPEKK
;
A
#
# COMPACT_ATOMS: atom_id res chain seq x y z
N MET A 1 -22.13 0.62 -0.32
CA MET A 1 -22.23 0.64 -1.79
C MET A 1 -22.10 -0.78 -2.32
N THR A 2 -22.84 -1.11 -3.39
CA THR A 2 -22.67 -2.35 -4.17
C THR A 2 -22.65 -2.01 -5.66
N ILE A 3 -21.90 -2.77 -6.43
CA ILE A 3 -21.81 -2.67 -7.88
C ILE A 3 -22.01 -4.05 -8.49
N GLU A 4 -22.59 -4.11 -9.69
CA GLU A 4 -22.80 -5.38 -10.39
C GLU A 4 -21.49 -6.00 -10.86
N ASP A 5 -20.69 -5.25 -11.62
CA ASP A 5 -19.39 -5.70 -12.12
C ASP A 5 -18.31 -5.50 -11.05
N ARG A 6 -17.75 -6.60 -10.56
CA ARG A 6 -16.65 -6.66 -9.59
C ARG A 6 -15.38 -7.23 -10.20
N SER A 7 -15.26 -7.17 -11.52
CA SER A 7 -14.04 -7.55 -12.22
C SER A 7 -12.85 -6.68 -11.78
N PRO A 8 -11.62 -7.17 -11.92
CA PRO A 8 -10.43 -6.37 -11.64
C PRO A 8 -10.42 -5.05 -12.42
N GLU A 9 -10.91 -5.07 -13.65
CA GLU A 9 -11.02 -3.90 -14.52
C GLU A 9 -12.02 -2.87 -13.96
N ALA A 10 -13.18 -3.32 -13.46
CA ALA A 10 -14.16 -2.44 -12.83
C ALA A 10 -13.62 -1.87 -11.52
N LEU A 11 -13.01 -2.69 -10.67
CA LEU A 11 -12.47 -2.27 -9.37
C LEU A 11 -11.39 -1.19 -9.51
N ARG A 12 -10.57 -1.22 -10.56
CA ARG A 12 -9.53 -0.21 -10.84
C ARG A 12 -9.96 0.86 -11.84
N GLY A 13 -10.92 0.57 -12.71
CA GLY A 13 -11.46 1.52 -13.70
C GLY A 13 -12.45 2.51 -13.11
N LEU A 14 -13.19 2.12 -12.07
CA LEU A 14 -14.03 3.04 -11.31
C LEU A 14 -13.15 3.89 -10.38
N LYS A 15 -13.26 5.22 -10.51
CA LYS A 15 -12.54 6.19 -9.70
C LYS A 15 -13.47 6.83 -8.67
N LEU A 16 -13.11 6.79 -7.40
CA LEU A 16 -13.78 7.48 -6.30
C LEU A 16 -13.09 8.80 -6.04
N GLU A 17 -13.85 9.88 -6.07
CA GLU A 17 -13.39 11.23 -5.74
C GLU A 17 -14.26 11.82 -4.64
N MET A 18 -13.65 12.54 -3.69
CA MET A 18 -14.37 13.27 -2.65
C MET A 18 -13.82 14.68 -2.53
N TYR A 19 -14.75 15.64 -2.41
CA TYR A 19 -14.46 17.07 -2.34
C TYR A 19 -15.11 17.64 -1.09
N TRP A 20 -14.36 18.45 -0.36
CA TRP A 20 -14.83 19.11 0.86
C TRP A 20 -14.90 20.62 0.65
N ASP A 21 -15.96 21.25 1.19
CA ASP A 21 -16.13 22.70 1.32
C ASP A 21 -15.91 23.49 0.01
N GLY A 22 -16.30 22.91 -1.12
CA GLY A 22 -16.18 23.56 -2.43
C GLY A 22 -14.77 23.59 -3.01
N ALA A 23 -13.82 22.83 -2.45
CA ALA A 23 -12.47 22.73 -3.01
C ALA A 23 -12.48 22.29 -4.47
N ALA A 24 -11.61 22.90 -5.28
CA ALA A 24 -11.51 22.62 -6.71
C ALA A 24 -10.82 21.26 -7.00
N THR A 25 -9.90 20.84 -6.14
CA THR A 25 -9.18 19.57 -6.25
C THR A 25 -9.72 18.56 -5.23
N PRO A 26 -9.89 17.28 -5.63
CA PRO A 26 -10.40 16.25 -4.73
C PRO A 26 -9.42 15.95 -3.61
N ALA A 27 -9.91 15.87 -2.38
CA ALA A 27 -9.17 15.36 -1.21
C ALA A 27 -8.96 13.85 -1.28
N VAL A 28 -9.91 13.14 -1.88
CA VAL A 28 -9.83 11.70 -2.16
C VAL A 28 -9.85 11.51 -3.66
N SER A 29 -8.86 10.80 -4.20
CA SER A 29 -8.80 10.38 -5.61
C SER A 29 -8.12 9.03 -5.70
N VAL A 30 -8.91 7.97 -5.85
CA VAL A 30 -8.44 6.58 -5.74
C VAL A 30 -9.29 5.65 -6.61
N PRO A 31 -8.78 4.49 -7.06
CA PRO A 31 -9.60 3.43 -7.62
C PRO A 31 -10.55 2.88 -6.55
N LEU A 32 -11.77 2.55 -6.96
CA LEU A 32 -12.81 2.12 -6.02
C LEU A 32 -12.42 0.88 -5.22
N GLY A 33 -11.92 -0.15 -5.89
CA GLY A 33 -11.50 -1.38 -5.21
C GLY A 33 -10.37 -1.15 -4.22
N ASP A 34 -9.36 -0.39 -4.63
CA ASP A 34 -8.20 -0.08 -3.78
C ASP A 34 -8.61 0.72 -2.53
N PHE A 35 -9.59 1.64 -2.65
CA PHE A 35 -10.11 2.40 -1.49
C PHE A 35 -10.70 1.50 -0.42
N PHE A 36 -11.36 0.43 -0.82
CA PHE A 36 -12.00 -0.52 0.09
C PHE A 36 -11.16 -1.77 0.38
N LEU A 37 -9.83 -1.68 0.29
CA LEU A 37 -8.86 -2.73 0.59
C LEU A 37 -8.84 -3.91 -0.41
N HIS A 38 -9.37 -3.73 -1.62
CA HIS A 38 -9.42 -4.75 -2.69
C HIS A 38 -8.43 -4.45 -3.84
N GLY A 39 -7.20 -4.05 -3.50
CA GLY A 39 -6.21 -3.56 -4.46
C GLY A 39 -5.67 -4.59 -5.46
N ALA A 40 -5.76 -5.89 -5.17
CA ALA A 40 -5.34 -6.95 -6.11
C ALA A 40 -6.39 -7.29 -7.17
N GLY A 41 -7.47 -6.51 -7.28
CA GLY A 41 -8.55 -6.77 -8.23
C GLY A 41 -9.42 -7.96 -7.84
N GLU A 42 -9.39 -8.37 -6.60
CA GLU A 42 -10.23 -9.44 -6.04
C GLU A 42 -10.92 -8.95 -4.77
N MET A 43 -12.21 -9.22 -4.67
CA MET A 43 -12.97 -8.93 -3.46
C MET A 43 -12.89 -10.09 -2.48
N VAL A 44 -12.56 -9.77 -1.24
CA VAL A 44 -12.47 -10.71 -0.12
C VAL A 44 -13.47 -10.29 0.97
N ALA A 45 -14.17 -11.25 1.56
CA ALA A 45 -15.00 -10.97 2.72
C ALA A 45 -14.13 -10.49 3.88
N MET A 46 -14.45 -9.32 4.43
CA MET A 46 -13.65 -8.73 5.50
C MET A 46 -14.46 -7.79 6.39
N GLU A 47 -13.98 -7.63 7.62
CA GLU A 47 -14.39 -6.60 8.55
C GLU A 47 -13.18 -6.05 9.28
N THR A 48 -13.01 -4.73 9.23
CA THR A 48 -11.93 -4.00 9.90
C THR A 48 -12.52 -2.84 10.73
N ALA A 49 -11.67 -2.09 11.40
CA ALA A 49 -12.13 -0.91 12.15
C ALA A 49 -12.75 0.19 11.27
N LEU A 50 -12.33 0.30 10.00
CA LEU A 50 -12.70 1.39 9.12
C LEU A 50 -13.38 0.96 7.82
N PHE A 51 -13.27 -0.30 7.44
CA PHE A 51 -13.82 -0.82 6.20
C PHE A 51 -14.42 -2.21 6.42
N ALA A 52 -15.49 -2.51 5.67
CA ALA A 52 -16.03 -3.86 5.62
C ALA A 52 -16.48 -4.21 4.21
N SER A 53 -16.45 -5.49 3.91
CA SER A 53 -16.99 -6.10 2.69
C SER A 53 -17.67 -7.42 3.07
N PRO A 54 -18.87 -7.37 3.63
CA PRO A 54 -19.62 -8.59 3.99
C PRO A 54 -19.75 -9.52 2.78
N GLU A 55 -19.46 -10.80 2.97
CA GLU A 55 -19.44 -11.81 1.90
C GLU A 55 -18.54 -11.50 0.69
N GLY A 56 -17.67 -10.44 0.76
CA GLY A 56 -16.86 -10.02 -0.38
C GLY A 56 -17.68 -9.46 -1.55
N ARG A 57 -18.83 -8.81 -1.29
CA ARG A 57 -19.76 -8.35 -2.33
C ARG A 57 -20.12 -6.88 -2.26
N SER A 58 -19.80 -6.21 -1.17
CA SER A 58 -20.16 -4.82 -0.92
C SER A 58 -18.98 -4.01 -0.42
N PHE A 59 -19.16 -2.70 -0.38
CA PHE A 59 -18.13 -1.74 0.04
C PHE A 59 -18.73 -0.89 1.17
N VAL A 60 -18.17 -1.00 2.34
CA VAL A 60 -18.56 -0.21 3.52
C VAL A 60 -17.36 0.56 4.05
N SER A 61 -17.55 1.84 4.34
CA SER A 61 -16.56 2.68 5.02
C SER A 61 -17.16 3.28 6.27
N TYR A 62 -16.46 3.11 7.39
CA TYR A 62 -16.78 3.72 8.68
C TYR A 62 -15.86 4.91 8.99
N VAL A 63 -15.04 5.33 8.02
CA VAL A 63 -14.10 6.45 8.19
C VAL A 63 -14.90 7.72 8.42
N PRO A 64 -14.70 8.44 9.54
CA PRO A 64 -15.29 9.76 9.75
C PRO A 64 -14.75 10.77 8.73
N MET A 65 -15.62 11.53 8.10
CA MET A 65 -15.25 12.49 7.06
C MET A 65 -15.82 13.88 7.39
N PRO A 66 -15.20 14.63 8.31
CA PRO A 66 -15.66 15.96 8.69
C PRO A 66 -15.58 16.96 7.53
N PHE A 67 -16.59 17.81 7.43
CA PHE A 67 -16.60 18.98 6.54
C PHE A 67 -17.38 20.12 7.21
N ARG A 68 -17.19 21.37 6.75
CA ARG A 68 -17.82 22.55 7.38
C ARG A 68 -19.04 23.03 6.61
N ASN A 69 -18.92 23.15 5.29
CA ASN A 69 -19.94 23.74 4.44
C ASN A 69 -20.61 22.74 3.51
N GLY A 70 -19.88 21.72 3.07
CA GLY A 70 -20.42 20.71 2.17
C GLY A 70 -19.43 19.63 1.79
N GLY A 71 -19.96 18.48 1.40
CA GLY A 71 -19.21 17.36 0.86
C GLY A 71 -19.81 16.88 -0.45
N ARG A 72 -18.98 16.48 -1.38
CA ARG A 72 -19.39 15.90 -2.66
C ARG A 72 -18.60 14.61 -2.90
N ILE A 73 -19.30 13.51 -3.11
CA ILE A 73 -18.74 12.20 -3.45
C ILE A 73 -19.10 11.91 -4.91
N VAL A 74 -18.12 11.52 -5.70
CA VAL A 74 -18.27 11.22 -7.13
C VAL A 74 -17.65 9.87 -7.43
N VAL A 75 -18.39 9.03 -8.15
CA VAL A 75 -17.85 7.82 -8.78
C VAL A 75 -17.79 8.06 -10.28
N ARG A 76 -16.60 7.99 -10.86
CA ARG A 76 -16.40 8.10 -12.31
C ARG A 76 -16.10 6.73 -12.89
N ASN A 77 -16.82 6.36 -13.91
CA ASN A 77 -16.47 5.19 -14.70
C ASN A 77 -15.46 5.61 -15.77
N GLU A 78 -14.19 5.25 -15.57
CA GLU A 78 -13.10 5.43 -16.52
C GLU A 78 -12.69 4.08 -17.16
N SER A 79 -13.46 3.00 -16.90
CA SER A 79 -13.29 1.71 -17.56
C SER A 79 -13.86 1.77 -18.98
N LEU A 80 -13.52 0.76 -19.79
CA LEU A 80 -14.03 0.64 -21.17
C LEU A 80 -15.43 0.01 -21.26
N LYS A 81 -16.00 -0.40 -20.11
CA LYS A 81 -17.31 -1.10 -20.05
C LYS A 81 -18.33 -0.24 -19.29
N PRO A 82 -19.59 -0.30 -19.69
CA PRO A 82 -20.66 0.31 -18.91
C PRO A 82 -20.81 -0.39 -17.56
N VAL A 83 -21.18 0.35 -16.54
CA VAL A 83 -21.62 -0.15 -15.24
C VAL A 83 -23.12 0.00 -15.18
N ASN A 84 -23.86 -1.10 -15.17
CA ASN A 84 -25.31 -1.08 -15.28
C ASN A 84 -26.00 -0.75 -13.95
N LEU A 85 -25.47 -1.27 -12.82
CA LEU A 85 -26.08 -1.11 -11.52
C LEU A 85 -25.08 -0.68 -10.46
N ILE A 86 -25.39 0.42 -9.80
CA ILE A 86 -24.70 0.91 -8.61
C ILE A 86 -25.76 1.27 -7.57
N PHE A 87 -25.66 0.69 -6.38
CA PHE A 87 -26.47 1.05 -5.22
C PHE A 87 -25.57 1.65 -4.14
N TYR A 88 -25.99 2.73 -3.51
CA TYR A 88 -25.20 3.37 -2.46
C TYR A 88 -26.09 4.08 -1.44
N ASP A 89 -25.57 4.15 -0.22
CA ASP A 89 -26.11 4.95 0.86
C ASP A 89 -24.97 5.79 1.44
N VAL A 90 -25.28 7.03 1.84
CA VAL A 90 -24.36 7.91 2.54
C VAL A 90 -25.05 8.44 3.78
N ASN A 91 -24.60 8.02 4.95
CA ASN A 91 -25.09 8.54 6.22
C ASN A 91 -24.25 9.75 6.64
N TYR A 92 -24.90 10.82 7.01
CA TYR A 92 -24.25 12.00 7.55
C TYR A 92 -25.01 12.55 8.76
N ARG A 93 -24.28 13.26 9.62
CA ARG A 93 -24.84 13.96 10.76
C ARG A 93 -24.60 15.45 10.59
N SER A 94 -25.66 16.25 10.60
CA SER A 94 -25.58 17.68 10.69
C SER A 94 -25.25 18.08 12.13
N VAL A 95 -24.28 18.95 12.31
CA VAL A 95 -23.89 19.53 13.59
C VAL A 95 -24.01 21.04 13.50
N ARG A 96 -24.30 21.71 14.62
CA ARG A 96 -24.45 23.18 14.64
C ARG A 96 -23.15 23.89 14.26
N GLU A 97 -22.02 23.36 14.73
CA GLU A 97 -20.69 23.89 14.46
C GLU A 97 -19.69 22.72 14.45
N GLN A 98 -18.82 22.69 13.45
CA GLN A 98 -17.73 21.73 13.40
C GLN A 98 -16.56 22.23 14.27
N ALA A 99 -15.89 21.33 14.97
CA ALA A 99 -14.73 21.67 15.78
C ALA A 99 -13.67 22.44 14.95
N ARG A 100 -13.10 23.49 15.53
CA ARG A 100 -12.15 24.39 14.83
C ARG A 100 -10.90 23.67 14.34
N ASP A 101 -10.47 22.63 15.06
CA ASP A 101 -9.31 21.79 14.79
C ASP A 101 -9.65 20.54 13.98
N ALA A 102 -10.92 20.37 13.57
CA ALA A 102 -11.34 19.25 12.73
C ALA A 102 -10.54 19.20 11.43
N LEU A 103 -10.00 18.03 11.14
CA LEU A 103 -9.21 17.76 9.95
C LEU A 103 -10.11 17.14 8.88
N TYR A 104 -9.76 17.36 7.63
CA TYR A 104 -10.46 16.77 6.48
C TYR A 104 -9.84 15.42 6.12
N PHE A 105 -10.67 14.47 5.74
CA PHE A 105 -10.22 13.17 5.28
C PHE A 105 -9.67 13.25 3.85
N HIS A 106 -8.54 12.62 3.63
CA HIS A 106 -7.85 12.47 2.35
C HIS A 106 -7.52 11.01 2.08
N ALA A 107 -7.49 10.65 0.81
CA ALA A 107 -6.90 9.40 0.35
C ALA A 107 -6.26 9.59 -1.03
N TRP A 108 -5.10 8.99 -1.21
CA TRP A 108 -4.36 9.08 -2.45
C TRP A 108 -3.78 7.73 -2.86
N TRP A 109 -3.81 7.45 -4.16
CA TRP A 109 -3.33 6.19 -4.72
C TRP A 109 -2.11 6.40 -5.60
N SER A 110 -1.16 5.48 -5.50
CA SER A 110 0.03 5.40 -6.34
C SER A 110 0.28 3.98 -6.83
N ARG A 111 1.03 3.85 -7.92
CA ARG A 111 1.50 2.58 -8.45
C ARG A 111 2.79 2.74 -9.23
N ASP A 112 3.76 1.87 -8.95
CA ASP A 112 4.93 1.63 -9.76
C ASP A 112 4.86 0.20 -10.31
N ARG A 113 4.68 0.03 -11.61
CA ARG A 113 4.59 -1.30 -12.26
C ARG A 113 5.92 -2.06 -12.24
N ALA A 114 7.00 -1.36 -12.01
CA ALA A 114 8.33 -1.88 -11.76
C ALA A 114 9.04 -0.88 -10.85
N THR A 115 9.10 -1.17 -9.57
CA THR A 115 9.77 -0.29 -8.60
C THR A 115 11.25 -0.15 -8.94
N THR A 116 11.80 1.04 -8.70
CA THR A 116 13.21 1.32 -9.01
C THR A 116 14.13 0.64 -8.00
N LEU A 117 15.10 -0.14 -8.48
CA LEU A 117 16.08 -0.79 -7.60
C LEU A 117 16.81 0.22 -6.71
N GLY A 118 16.92 -0.09 -5.42
CA GLY A 118 17.60 0.73 -4.44
C GLY A 118 16.82 1.98 -4.02
N ARG A 119 15.56 2.13 -4.45
CA ARG A 119 14.66 3.21 -4.02
C ARG A 119 13.40 2.66 -3.39
N ASP A 120 12.97 3.31 -2.32
CA ASP A 120 11.72 2.97 -1.66
C ASP A 120 10.53 3.35 -2.53
N PHE A 121 9.50 2.51 -2.55
CA PHE A 121 8.20 2.83 -3.11
C PHE A 121 7.49 3.85 -2.22
N ARG A 122 6.92 4.90 -2.80
CA ARG A 122 6.24 5.95 -2.04
C ARG A 122 4.75 5.65 -1.87
N ILE A 123 4.39 5.20 -0.67
CA ILE A 123 2.98 5.03 -0.25
C ILE A 123 2.31 6.41 -0.17
N LEU A 124 2.98 7.39 0.45
CA LEU A 124 2.56 8.79 0.52
C LEU A 124 3.79 9.67 0.28
N PRO A 125 3.86 10.42 -0.83
CA PRO A 125 4.89 11.43 -1.02
C PRO A 125 4.84 12.48 0.10
N ARG A 126 5.93 13.19 0.32
CA ARG A 126 5.97 14.23 1.35
C ARG A 126 4.90 15.29 1.11
N ILE A 127 4.01 15.43 2.08
CA ILE A 127 2.97 16.45 2.11
C ILE A 127 3.20 17.40 3.29
N GLN A 128 2.88 18.68 3.06
CA GLN A 128 2.99 19.74 4.07
C GLN A 128 1.64 19.99 4.74
N GLY A 129 1.64 20.30 6.03
CA GLY A 129 0.47 20.64 6.82
C GLY A 129 0.45 19.94 8.15
N ARG A 130 -0.57 20.19 8.94
CA ARG A 130 -0.86 19.47 10.18
C ARG A 130 -1.89 18.39 9.91
N GLY A 131 -1.64 17.19 10.42
CA GLY A 131 -2.53 16.08 10.11
C GLY A 131 -2.29 14.82 10.93
N ARG A 132 -2.91 13.74 10.45
CA ARG A 132 -2.79 12.39 11.00
C ARG A 132 -2.71 11.39 9.86
N PHE A 133 -1.65 10.62 9.78
CA PHE A 133 -1.62 9.45 8.91
C PHE A 133 -2.48 8.35 9.53
N LEU A 134 -3.52 7.93 8.81
CA LEU A 134 -4.50 6.96 9.29
C LEU A 134 -4.12 5.53 8.94
N GLY A 135 -3.29 5.34 7.92
CA GLY A 135 -2.85 4.03 7.48
C GLY A 135 -2.73 3.88 5.98
N ALA A 136 -2.47 2.67 5.55
CA ALA A 136 -2.36 2.32 4.14
C ALA A 136 -2.96 0.95 3.82
N ASN A 137 -3.36 0.80 2.56
CA ASN A 137 -3.60 -0.46 1.89
C ASN A 137 -2.57 -0.61 0.77
N VAL A 138 -1.83 -1.70 0.76
CA VAL A 138 -0.75 -1.95 -0.20
C VAL A 138 -1.01 -3.26 -0.94
N THR A 139 -0.75 -3.26 -2.23
CA THR A 139 -0.79 -4.43 -3.10
C THR A 139 0.57 -4.64 -3.72
N VAL A 140 1.08 -5.86 -3.67
CA VAL A 140 2.31 -6.27 -4.34
C VAL A 140 2.01 -7.42 -5.29
N LEU A 141 2.33 -7.21 -6.55
CA LEU A 141 2.34 -8.26 -7.57
C LEU A 141 3.81 -8.58 -7.87
N THR A 142 4.28 -9.70 -7.31
CA THR A 142 5.72 -10.02 -7.40
C THR A 142 6.15 -10.30 -8.84
N ASN A 143 7.33 -9.80 -9.18
CA ASN A 143 7.92 -10.04 -10.48
C ASN A 143 8.40 -11.50 -10.59
N PRO A 144 7.90 -12.27 -11.57
CA PRO A 144 8.26 -13.68 -11.72
C PRO A 144 9.75 -13.97 -11.89
N ALA A 145 10.54 -12.97 -12.32
CA ALA A 145 11.99 -13.12 -12.45
C ALA A 145 12.68 -13.47 -11.13
N TYR A 146 12.11 -13.05 -9.99
CA TYR A 146 12.62 -13.40 -8.66
C TYR A 146 12.10 -14.76 -8.14
N GLU A 147 11.39 -15.50 -8.96
CA GLU A 147 10.85 -16.83 -8.61
C GLU A 147 9.96 -16.76 -7.35
N LYS A 148 10.03 -17.76 -6.48
CA LYS A 148 9.25 -17.83 -5.23
C LYS A 148 10.00 -17.26 -4.02
N THR A 149 10.99 -16.38 -4.23
CA THR A 149 11.69 -15.77 -3.10
C THR A 149 10.78 -14.81 -2.34
N TRP A 150 11.01 -14.68 -1.04
CA TRP A 150 10.28 -13.75 -0.20
C TRP A 150 10.51 -12.30 -0.64
N TRP A 151 9.45 -11.50 -0.71
CA TRP A 151 9.49 -10.13 -1.21
C TRP A 151 9.48 -9.07 -0.10
N GLY A 152 9.08 -9.41 1.12
CA GLY A 152 8.66 -8.48 2.16
C GLY A 152 9.65 -8.28 3.30
N GLU A 153 10.97 -8.34 3.04
CA GLU A 153 12.01 -7.97 4.01
C GLU A 153 12.14 -6.46 4.23
N GLY A 154 11.53 -5.67 3.34
CA GLY A 154 11.64 -4.22 3.37
C GLY A 154 10.77 -3.56 4.43
N GLU A 155 11.28 -2.48 4.99
CA GLU A 155 10.66 -1.71 6.07
C GLU A 155 9.61 -0.73 5.54
N VAL A 156 8.52 -0.53 6.29
CA VAL A 156 7.70 0.66 6.16
C VAL A 156 8.33 1.77 6.98
N LYS A 157 8.55 2.91 6.33
CA LYS A 157 9.18 4.11 6.92
C LYS A 157 8.22 5.26 6.94
N ILE A 158 8.13 5.97 8.07
CA ILE A 158 7.31 7.17 8.22
C ILE A 158 8.21 8.30 8.74
N ALA A 159 8.50 9.25 7.86
CA ALA A 159 9.25 10.45 8.17
C ALA A 159 8.27 11.57 8.58
N LEU A 160 8.53 12.23 9.69
CA LEU A 160 7.67 13.20 10.34
C LEU A 160 8.41 14.52 10.56
N ASP A 161 7.70 15.63 10.37
CA ASP A 161 8.04 16.96 10.91
C ASP A 161 9.45 17.46 10.57
N GLY A 162 9.90 17.18 9.35
CA GLY A 162 11.20 17.58 8.83
C GLY A 162 12.27 16.50 8.91
N ASP A 163 11.89 15.29 9.25
CA ASP A 163 12.80 14.14 9.11
C ASP A 163 13.31 14.03 7.67
N ARG A 164 14.52 13.52 7.54
CA ARG A 164 15.01 13.06 6.26
C ARG A 164 14.39 11.71 5.90
N SER A 165 14.13 11.47 4.62
CA SER A 165 13.53 10.20 4.16
C SER A 165 14.41 8.97 4.43
N ASP A 166 15.74 9.17 4.56
CA ASP A 166 16.71 8.14 4.91
C ASP A 166 16.96 7.99 6.44
N ALA A 167 16.34 8.86 7.25
CA ALA A 167 16.41 8.84 8.72
C ALA A 167 15.04 9.18 9.32
N PRO A 168 14.01 8.33 9.11
CA PRO A 168 12.66 8.61 9.56
C PRO A 168 12.50 8.36 11.06
N THR A 169 11.54 9.04 11.68
CA THR A 169 11.18 8.82 13.10
C THR A 169 10.63 7.42 13.33
N LEU A 170 9.79 6.91 12.43
CA LEU A 170 9.22 5.57 12.55
C LEU A 170 9.77 4.68 11.44
N VAL A 171 10.38 3.59 11.85
CA VAL A 171 10.93 2.58 10.96
C VAL A 171 10.67 1.19 11.54
N GLY A 172 10.33 0.23 10.69
CA GLY A 172 10.13 -1.16 11.06
C GLY A 172 11.37 -2.00 10.85
N THR A 173 11.19 -3.31 10.86
CA THR A 173 12.22 -4.32 10.60
C THR A 173 11.91 -5.16 9.37
N GLY A 174 10.65 -5.18 8.92
CA GLY A 174 10.17 -5.86 7.74
C GLY A 174 8.72 -5.49 7.43
N THR A 175 8.26 -5.83 6.25
CA THR A 175 6.87 -5.58 5.85
C THR A 175 5.89 -6.41 6.68
N GLU A 176 6.25 -7.67 6.97
CA GLU A 176 5.44 -8.55 7.81
C GLU A 176 5.33 -8.03 9.25
N ASP A 177 6.39 -7.46 9.81
CA ASP A 177 6.38 -6.89 11.16
C ASP A 177 5.45 -5.66 11.24
N TYR A 178 5.42 -4.84 10.18
CA TYR A 178 4.53 -3.69 10.11
C TYR A 178 3.06 -4.08 10.26
N ILE A 179 2.67 -5.25 9.76
CA ILE A 179 1.29 -5.76 9.87
C ILE A 179 1.12 -6.78 11.00
N GLY A 180 2.17 -7.05 11.79
CA GLY A 180 2.11 -7.89 12.99
C GLY A 180 2.13 -9.39 12.72
N THR A 181 2.75 -9.82 11.62
CA THR A 181 3.12 -11.22 11.38
C THR A 181 4.62 -11.42 11.64
N ALA A 182 5.15 -12.62 11.41
CA ALA A 182 6.55 -12.92 11.61
C ALA A 182 7.01 -14.00 10.62
N TRP A 183 8.25 -13.87 10.14
CA TRP A 183 8.90 -14.80 9.21
C TRP A 183 8.06 -15.10 7.97
N GLY A 184 7.45 -14.07 7.39
CA GLY A 184 6.60 -14.13 6.22
C GLY A 184 5.16 -13.71 6.50
N GLN A 185 4.31 -13.86 5.50
CA GLN A 185 2.95 -13.37 5.52
C GLN A 185 1.99 -14.46 5.03
N GLY A 186 0.98 -14.77 5.83
CA GLY A 186 -0.19 -15.56 5.45
C GLY A 186 -1.42 -14.67 5.21
N ALA A 187 -2.52 -15.25 4.75
CA ALA A 187 -3.78 -14.54 4.64
C ALA A 187 -4.49 -14.49 6.00
N TYR A 188 -4.83 -13.28 6.44
CA TYR A 188 -5.59 -13.06 7.66
C TYR A 188 -6.26 -11.67 7.64
N ILE A 189 -7.27 -11.48 8.47
CA ILE A 189 -8.00 -10.23 8.59
C ILE A 189 -8.21 -9.95 10.07
N ASN A 190 -7.62 -8.84 10.55
CA ASN A 190 -7.81 -8.34 11.90
C ASN A 190 -8.33 -6.90 11.86
N ARG A 191 -8.78 -6.41 13.02
CA ARG A 191 -9.45 -5.12 13.14
C ARG A 191 -8.60 -3.94 12.65
N PHE A 192 -7.30 -3.95 12.86
CA PHE A 192 -6.40 -2.82 12.57
C PHE A 192 -5.33 -3.12 11.54
N GLN A 193 -5.02 -4.37 11.31
CA GLN A 193 -4.06 -4.83 10.30
C GLN A 193 -4.48 -6.18 9.73
N GLY A 194 -4.01 -6.48 8.53
CA GLY A 194 -4.29 -7.75 7.89
C GLY A 194 -3.66 -7.87 6.51
N ALA A 195 -3.72 -9.08 6.00
CA ALA A 195 -3.29 -9.47 4.67
C ALA A 195 -4.39 -10.30 3.99
N PRO A 196 -5.41 -9.65 3.39
CA PRO A 196 -6.54 -10.35 2.79
C PRO A 196 -6.17 -11.36 1.71
N ILE A 197 -5.07 -11.10 0.98
CA ILE A 197 -4.53 -11.98 -0.07
C ILE A 197 -3.04 -12.18 0.20
N ALA A 198 -2.63 -13.45 0.22
CA ALA A 198 -1.25 -13.89 0.35
C ALA A 198 -1.08 -15.19 -0.43
N THR A 199 -0.50 -15.14 -1.65
CA THR A 199 -0.37 -16.30 -2.52
C THR A 199 1.08 -16.78 -2.59
N TRP A 200 1.33 -17.99 -2.09
CA TRP A 200 2.62 -18.67 -2.17
C TRP A 200 2.72 -19.66 -3.33
N ASP A 201 1.68 -19.74 -4.17
CA ASP A 201 1.54 -20.66 -5.29
C ASP A 201 2.36 -20.29 -6.53
N GLY A 202 3.05 -19.16 -6.49
CA GLY A 202 3.86 -18.63 -7.59
C GLY A 202 3.17 -17.54 -8.41
N GLU A 203 1.90 -17.23 -8.15
CA GLU A 203 1.23 -16.09 -8.76
C GLU A 203 1.67 -14.76 -8.15
N GLY A 204 2.20 -14.79 -6.93
CA GLY A 204 2.79 -13.63 -6.28
C GLY A 204 1.84 -12.45 -6.15
N ARG A 205 0.61 -12.68 -5.68
CA ARG A 205 -0.36 -11.63 -5.36
C ARG A 205 -0.45 -11.47 -3.85
N TRP A 206 -0.22 -10.24 -3.40
CA TRP A 206 -0.18 -9.91 -1.99
C TRP A 206 -0.93 -8.61 -1.74
N THR A 207 -1.74 -8.58 -0.70
CA THR A 207 -2.34 -7.35 -0.20
C THR A 207 -2.14 -7.29 1.30
N PHE A 208 -1.91 -6.10 1.82
CA PHE A 208 -1.92 -5.89 3.25
C PHE A 208 -2.43 -4.50 3.60
N TYR A 209 -2.95 -4.35 4.80
CA TYR A 209 -3.35 -3.05 5.33
C TYR A 209 -2.90 -2.90 6.78
N ARG A 210 -2.63 -1.66 7.15
CA ARG A 210 -2.55 -1.23 8.55
C ARG A 210 -3.31 0.07 8.73
N LEU A 211 -4.16 0.09 9.76
CA LEU A 211 -4.99 1.22 10.14
C LEU A 211 -4.53 1.70 11.53
N HIS A 212 -3.85 2.83 11.56
CA HIS A 212 -3.33 3.46 12.78
C HIS A 212 -4.45 4.11 13.59
N VAL A 213 -5.40 3.30 14.07
CA VAL A 213 -6.52 3.75 14.90
C VAL A 213 -6.13 3.76 16.38
N PRO A 214 -5.57 2.63 16.94
CA PRO A 214 -5.15 2.60 18.34
C PRO A 214 -3.80 3.28 18.58
N ASP A 215 -2.98 3.42 17.54
CA ASP A 215 -1.62 3.96 17.54
C ASP A 215 -1.50 5.14 16.55
N PRO A 216 -2.20 6.27 16.78
CA PRO A 216 -2.30 7.35 15.81
C PRO A 216 -0.95 8.01 15.53
N VAL A 217 -0.66 8.20 14.23
CA VAL A 217 0.56 8.87 13.76
C VAL A 217 0.22 10.32 13.41
N TRP A 218 0.54 11.23 14.32
CA TRP A 218 0.31 12.66 14.16
C TRP A 218 1.53 13.34 13.56
N PHE A 219 1.31 14.38 12.74
CA PHE A 219 2.34 15.27 12.23
C PHE A 219 1.89 16.73 12.30
N HIS A 220 2.83 17.63 12.50
CA HIS A 220 2.57 19.07 12.71
C HIS A 220 3.05 19.92 11.52
N ARG A 221 3.99 19.43 10.74
CA ARG A 221 4.56 20.13 9.59
C ARG A 221 4.49 19.35 8.29
N ASP A 222 4.88 18.10 8.32
CA ASP A 222 4.92 17.24 7.13
C ASP A 222 4.99 15.76 7.49
N VAL A 223 4.60 14.93 6.51
CA VAL A 223 4.72 13.47 6.59
C VAL A 223 5.11 12.91 5.23
N GLU A 224 5.93 11.87 5.24
CA GLU A 224 6.21 11.00 4.09
C GLU A 224 6.15 9.55 4.53
N VAL A 225 5.54 8.67 3.71
CA VAL A 225 5.45 7.23 4.00
C VAL A 225 5.98 6.45 2.81
N SER A 226 6.93 5.55 3.06
CA SER A 226 7.51 4.71 2.02
C SER A 226 7.63 3.25 2.45
N LEU A 227 7.78 2.37 1.45
CA LEU A 227 8.03 0.94 1.61
C LEU A 227 9.35 0.60 0.91
N GLN A 228 10.29 0.06 1.65
CA GLN A 228 11.56 -0.40 1.10
C GLN A 228 11.36 -1.71 0.32
N MET A 229 11.83 -1.76 -0.92
CA MET A 229 11.64 -2.89 -1.81
C MET A 229 12.81 -3.88 -1.72
N ILE A 230 12.83 -4.63 -0.63
CA ILE A 230 13.83 -5.67 -0.33
C ILE A 230 13.15 -7.03 -0.20
N GLY A 231 13.74 -8.04 -0.82
CA GLY A 231 13.40 -9.44 -0.62
C GLY A 231 14.54 -10.22 -0.01
N GLY A 232 14.28 -11.47 0.32
CA GLY A 232 15.25 -12.34 0.95
C GLY A 232 15.20 -13.78 0.45
N ALA A 233 16.37 -14.42 0.39
CA ALA A 233 16.53 -15.83 0.11
C ALA A 233 17.91 -16.33 0.56
N ARG A 234 18.13 -17.65 0.54
CA ARG A 234 19.46 -18.21 0.76
C ARG A 234 20.45 -17.71 -0.29
N LYS A 235 21.70 -17.49 0.11
CA LYS A 235 22.80 -17.01 -0.75
C LYS A 235 22.87 -17.72 -2.10
N ALA A 236 22.80 -19.05 -2.11
CA ALA A 236 22.87 -19.82 -3.35
C ALA A 236 21.73 -19.50 -4.33
N ILE A 237 20.52 -19.25 -3.82
CA ILE A 237 19.37 -18.84 -4.64
C ILE A 237 19.63 -17.47 -5.24
N VAL A 238 20.09 -16.50 -4.43
CA VAL A 238 20.38 -15.13 -4.90
C VAL A 238 21.50 -15.13 -5.93
N GLN A 239 22.54 -15.95 -5.74
CA GLN A 239 23.59 -16.16 -6.75
C GLN A 239 23.02 -16.76 -8.06
N GLY A 240 22.08 -17.71 -7.95
CA GLY A 240 21.38 -18.28 -9.11
C GLY A 240 20.58 -17.22 -9.87
N LEU A 241 19.89 -16.32 -9.17
CA LEU A 241 19.20 -15.19 -9.80
C LEU A 241 20.16 -14.26 -10.53
N GLN A 242 21.30 -13.91 -9.91
CA GLN A 242 22.34 -13.11 -10.55
C GLN A 242 22.91 -13.78 -11.81
N ALA A 243 23.16 -15.09 -11.75
CA ALA A 243 23.67 -15.84 -12.90
C ALA A 243 22.69 -15.88 -14.09
N LYS A 244 21.38 -15.78 -13.81
CA LYS A 244 20.31 -15.62 -14.81
C LYS A 244 20.15 -14.20 -15.32
N GLY A 245 20.95 -13.23 -14.81
CA GLY A 245 20.87 -11.83 -15.19
C GLY A 245 19.68 -11.08 -14.59
N VAL A 246 19.06 -11.60 -13.51
CA VAL A 246 17.96 -10.92 -12.81
C VAL A 246 18.49 -9.66 -12.13
N PRO A 247 17.92 -8.47 -12.39
CA PRO A 247 18.36 -7.23 -11.78
C PRO A 247 18.10 -7.24 -10.27
N LEU A 248 19.15 -7.21 -9.45
CA LEU A 248 19.06 -7.14 -7.99
C LEU A 248 20.33 -6.52 -7.40
N ILE A 249 20.23 -5.96 -6.18
CA ILE A 249 21.37 -5.39 -5.45
C ILE A 249 21.42 -6.06 -4.08
N PRO A 250 22.43 -6.92 -3.79
CA PRO A 250 22.60 -7.51 -2.46
C PRO A 250 22.81 -6.44 -1.38
N VAL A 251 22.12 -6.57 -0.26
CA VAL A 251 22.12 -5.59 0.85
C VAL A 251 22.89 -6.14 2.05
N THR A 252 22.43 -7.27 2.57
CA THR A 252 23.04 -7.93 3.75
C THR A 252 23.09 -9.42 3.56
N ILE A 253 23.95 -10.08 4.33
CA ILE A 253 23.95 -11.53 4.50
C ILE A 253 24.03 -11.88 5.99
N ASP A 254 23.13 -12.75 6.45
CA ASP A 254 23.08 -13.25 7.81
C ASP A 254 23.57 -14.71 7.85
N PRO A 255 24.65 -15.01 8.61
CA PRO A 255 25.13 -16.38 8.78
C PRO A 255 24.27 -17.22 9.73
N GLY A 256 23.14 -16.68 10.23
CA GLY A 256 22.28 -17.37 11.22
C GLY A 256 22.79 -17.27 12.67
N SER A 257 23.84 -16.51 12.92
CA SER A 257 24.32 -16.19 14.26
C SER A 257 23.81 -14.82 14.68
N ARG A 258 23.16 -14.73 15.83
CA ARG A 258 22.49 -13.52 16.32
C ARG A 258 23.30 -12.23 16.07
N ASN A 259 22.71 -11.26 15.35
CA ASN A 259 23.21 -9.91 15.12
C ASN A 259 24.56 -9.80 14.37
N ASN A 260 24.88 -10.74 13.49
CA ASN A 260 26.12 -10.67 12.70
C ASN A 260 25.85 -10.44 11.21
N PHE A 261 24.89 -9.59 10.88
CA PHE A 261 24.62 -9.19 9.51
C PHE A 261 25.84 -8.51 8.89
N GLN A 262 26.33 -9.08 7.79
CA GLN A 262 27.38 -8.42 7.02
C GLN A 262 26.74 -7.49 5.99
N GLN A 263 27.11 -6.21 6.05
CA GLN A 263 26.61 -5.15 5.18
C GLN A 263 27.33 -5.24 3.82
N LEU A 264 26.68 -5.80 2.81
CA LEU A 264 27.27 -5.99 1.48
C LEU A 264 27.39 -4.67 0.71
N MET A 265 26.42 -3.77 0.83
CA MET A 265 26.49 -2.45 0.20
C MET A 265 27.61 -1.58 0.74
N VAL A 266 27.93 -1.70 2.03
CA VAL A 266 29.00 -0.94 2.68
C VAL A 266 30.38 -1.56 2.38
N SER A 267 30.48 -2.88 2.48
CA SER A 267 31.73 -3.60 2.25
C SER A 267 32.13 -3.69 0.78
N GLY A 268 31.17 -3.53 -0.15
CA GLY A 268 31.37 -3.74 -1.58
C GLY A 268 31.67 -5.19 -1.98
N LYS A 269 31.55 -6.15 -1.05
CA LYS A 269 31.79 -7.57 -1.36
C LYS A 269 30.73 -8.12 -2.31
N LYS A 270 31.17 -8.88 -3.29
CA LYS A 270 30.27 -9.63 -4.18
C LYS A 270 29.85 -10.92 -3.50
N LEU A 271 28.63 -11.42 -3.79
CA LEU A 271 28.16 -12.70 -3.21
C LEU A 271 29.04 -13.90 -3.57
N THR A 272 29.90 -13.79 -4.56
CA THR A 272 30.89 -14.82 -4.95
C THR A 272 32.15 -14.80 -4.08
N ASP A 273 32.31 -13.81 -3.20
CA ASP A 273 33.47 -13.73 -2.28
C ASP A 273 33.45 -14.95 -1.33
N PRO A 274 34.51 -15.76 -1.31
CA PRO A 274 34.57 -16.97 -0.48
C PRO A 274 34.61 -16.69 1.02
N SER A 275 34.94 -15.45 1.42
CA SER A 275 34.91 -15.04 2.84
C SER A 275 33.50 -14.79 3.38
N LEU A 276 32.51 -14.71 2.51
CA LEU A 276 31.11 -14.54 2.94
C LEU A 276 30.52 -15.87 3.41
N PRO A 277 29.80 -15.85 4.54
CA PRO A 277 29.13 -17.03 5.03
C PRO A 277 28.06 -17.56 4.06
N ASP A 278 27.65 -18.80 4.23
CA ASP A 278 26.40 -19.26 3.65
C ASP A 278 25.25 -18.84 4.58
N GLY A 279 24.25 -18.13 4.04
CA GLY A 279 23.21 -17.57 4.91
C GLY A 279 22.07 -16.92 4.14
N HIS A 280 21.13 -16.34 4.89
CA HIS A 280 20.04 -15.55 4.34
C HIS A 280 20.59 -14.24 3.79
N THR A 281 20.23 -13.93 2.56
CA THR A 281 20.72 -12.75 1.85
C THR A 281 19.55 -11.86 1.48
N ASN A 282 19.55 -10.64 2.00
CA ASN A 282 18.60 -9.61 1.61
C ASN A 282 19.10 -8.86 0.38
N TYR A 283 18.20 -8.52 -0.52
CA TYR A 283 18.55 -7.82 -1.76
C TYR A 283 17.41 -6.92 -2.24
N TYR A 284 17.75 -5.77 -2.80
CA TYR A 284 16.77 -4.93 -3.50
C TYR A 284 16.23 -5.66 -4.72
N ARG A 285 14.90 -5.55 -4.91
CA ARG A 285 14.16 -6.14 -6.01
C ARG A 285 13.15 -5.15 -6.60
N SER A 286 12.61 -5.47 -7.76
CA SER A 286 11.66 -4.62 -8.48
C SER A 286 10.37 -5.41 -8.74
N ASP A 287 9.29 -4.95 -8.13
CA ASP A 287 7.95 -5.55 -8.23
C ASP A 287 6.91 -4.50 -8.68
N ASP A 288 5.72 -4.94 -9.05
CA ASP A 288 4.58 -4.07 -9.31
C ASP A 288 3.86 -3.80 -7.99
N VAL A 289 3.94 -2.56 -7.53
CA VAL A 289 3.41 -2.15 -6.22
C VAL A 289 2.41 -1.02 -6.39
N ALA A 290 1.27 -1.14 -5.73
CA ALA A 290 0.28 -0.08 -5.64
C ALA A 290 -0.14 0.14 -4.18
N ALA A 291 -0.48 1.37 -3.81
CA ALA A 291 -0.96 1.68 -2.47
C ALA A 291 -2.02 2.77 -2.46
N VAL A 292 -2.91 2.71 -1.45
CA VAL A 292 -3.72 3.84 -1.00
C VAL A 292 -3.19 4.28 0.36
N ALA A 293 -2.83 5.55 0.46
CA ALA A 293 -2.58 6.20 1.74
C ALA A 293 -3.87 6.88 2.22
N TYR A 294 -4.25 6.65 3.48
CA TYR A 294 -5.36 7.32 4.14
C TYR A 294 -4.82 8.28 5.19
N PHE A 295 -5.29 9.52 5.18
CA PHE A 295 -4.81 10.52 6.14
C PHE A 295 -5.84 11.62 6.36
N TYR A 296 -5.65 12.38 7.42
CA TYR A 296 -6.35 13.63 7.66
C TYR A 296 -5.39 14.80 7.51
N LEU A 297 -5.90 15.93 6.99
CA LEU A 297 -5.12 17.14 6.78
C LEU A 297 -5.94 18.38 7.18
N ASP A 298 -5.27 19.46 7.54
CA ASP A 298 -5.85 20.72 7.99
C ASP A 298 -6.51 21.56 6.90
N ARG A 299 -6.59 21.06 5.67
CA ARG A 299 -7.19 21.75 4.51
C ARG A 299 -8.10 20.84 3.70
N PRO A 300 -9.16 21.40 3.05
CA PRO A 300 -10.13 20.61 2.29
C PRO A 300 -9.66 20.20 0.90
N ALA A 301 -8.68 20.91 0.32
CA ALA A 301 -8.22 20.69 -1.04
C ALA A 301 -7.17 19.58 -1.11
N GLY A 302 -7.23 18.74 -2.14
CA GLY A 302 -6.19 17.79 -2.46
C GLY A 302 -4.86 18.47 -2.78
N VAL A 303 -3.77 17.95 -2.21
CA VAL A 303 -2.40 18.51 -2.31
C VAL A 303 -1.47 17.65 -3.15
N LEU A 304 -1.93 16.50 -3.61
CA LEU A 304 -1.17 15.53 -4.38
C LEU A 304 -1.60 15.54 -5.85
N PRO A 305 -0.72 15.10 -6.77
CA PRO A 305 -1.04 15.06 -8.18
C PRO A 305 -2.23 14.14 -8.48
N PRO A 306 -2.92 14.32 -9.60
CA PRO A 306 -3.92 13.36 -10.08
C PRO A 306 -3.32 11.95 -10.16
N ILE A 307 -4.13 10.94 -9.86
CA ILE A 307 -3.71 9.55 -10.01
C ILE A 307 -3.52 9.19 -11.48
N ALA A 308 -2.76 8.14 -11.75
CA ALA A 308 -2.48 7.66 -13.10
C ALA A 308 -3.77 7.44 -13.93
N PRO A 309 -3.72 7.64 -15.26
CA PRO A 309 -4.85 7.36 -16.16
C PRO A 309 -5.37 5.94 -16.02
N ALA A 310 -6.66 5.73 -16.34
CA ALA A 310 -7.32 4.43 -16.21
C ALA A 310 -6.58 3.28 -16.92
N ALA A 311 -6.06 3.53 -18.12
CA ALA A 311 -5.29 2.54 -18.88
C ALA A 311 -4.05 2.04 -18.09
N GLU A 312 -3.35 2.94 -17.40
CA GLU A 312 -2.20 2.58 -16.56
C GLU A 312 -2.62 1.88 -15.27
N ARG A 313 -3.71 2.35 -14.64
CA ARG A 313 -4.26 1.73 -13.42
C ARG A 313 -4.69 0.30 -13.66
N MET A 314 -5.30 0.02 -14.82
CA MET A 314 -5.80 -1.29 -15.22
C MET A 314 -4.75 -2.18 -15.92
N ALA A 315 -3.60 -1.62 -16.31
CA ALA A 315 -2.58 -2.37 -17.02
C ALA A 315 -2.04 -3.55 -16.18
N ALA A 316 -1.90 -4.73 -16.82
CA ALA A 316 -1.31 -5.92 -16.21
C ALA A 316 -1.95 -6.36 -14.86
N ILE A 317 -3.24 -6.07 -14.67
CA ILE A 317 -3.99 -6.61 -13.54
C ILE A 317 -4.08 -8.12 -13.71
N ARG A 318 -3.57 -8.87 -12.74
CA ARG A 318 -3.71 -10.32 -12.71
C ARG A 318 -5.11 -10.69 -12.29
N LYS A 319 -5.78 -11.52 -13.09
CA LYS A 319 -7.08 -12.06 -12.70
C LYS A 319 -6.90 -13.04 -11.54
N PRO A 320 -7.83 -13.04 -10.56
CA PRO A 320 -7.85 -14.10 -9.58
C PRO A 320 -8.00 -15.46 -10.24
N PRO A 321 -7.41 -16.53 -9.69
CA PRO A 321 -7.64 -17.87 -10.19
C PRO A 321 -9.13 -18.19 -10.16
N GLU A 322 -9.61 -18.91 -11.19
CA GLU A 322 -10.99 -19.38 -11.19
C GLU A 322 -11.23 -20.25 -9.95
N LYS A 323 -12.21 -19.86 -9.13
CA LYS A 323 -12.61 -20.69 -7.98
C LYS A 323 -13.15 -22.01 -8.52
N LYS A 324 -12.43 -23.10 -8.25
CA LYS A 324 -12.90 -24.46 -8.57
C LYS A 324 -14.09 -24.82 -7.69
#